data_c2e62cc79b23503d041b8021f86d4649
#
_entry.id   c2e62cc79b23503d041b8021f86d4649
#
_cell.length_a   1.000
_cell.length_b   1.000
_cell.length_c   1.000
_cell.angle_alpha   90.00
_cell.angle_beta   90.00
_cell.angle_gamma   90.00
#
_symmetry.space_group_name_H-M   'P 1'
#
loop_
_entity.id
_entity.type
_entity.pdbx_description
1 polymer ?
#
loop_
_entity_poly.entity_id
_entity_poly.type
_entity_poly.pdbx_seq_one_letter_code
_entity_poly.pdbx_strand_id
1 'polypeptide(L)'
;MHKKVLVCLPLNDAHRAALEASVPEFEFRFNALDDVHAEDVLWADIVLGNAPVSMISKNKHIEWFQSNSAGPDAYLKPGVLPENCMVTNATGAYGLAISEWMLAMWLGIQKDMFLYRDRQNQRQG
;
A
#
# COMPACT_ATOMS: atom_id res chain seq x y z
N MET A 1 -9.63 8.62 22.81
CA MET A 1 -8.87 9.74 22.23
C MET A 1 -9.25 9.80 20.76
N HIS A 2 -9.83 10.88 20.30
CA HIS A 2 -10.29 11.01 18.91
C HIS A 2 -9.11 11.26 17.99
N LYS A 3 -8.90 10.39 16.99
CA LYS A 3 -7.81 10.51 16.00
C LYS A 3 -8.36 10.65 14.60
N LYS A 4 -7.62 11.35 13.77
CA LYS A 4 -7.93 11.64 12.37
C LYS A 4 -7.11 10.73 11.48
N VAL A 5 -7.77 9.86 10.73
CA VAL A 5 -7.14 8.82 9.92
C VAL A 5 -7.37 9.08 8.44
N LEU A 6 -6.31 9.31 7.70
CA LEU A 6 -6.35 9.34 6.25
C LEU A 6 -5.99 7.95 5.69
N VAL A 7 -6.83 7.42 4.83
CA VAL A 7 -6.62 6.14 4.18
C VAL A 7 -6.43 6.34 2.68
N CYS A 8 -5.23 6.03 2.19
CA CYS A 8 -4.84 6.07 0.78
C CYS A 8 -4.60 4.65 0.27
N LEU A 9 -5.62 3.79 0.37
CA LEU A 9 -5.57 2.38 -0.02
C LEU A 9 -6.76 2.06 -0.93
N PRO A 10 -6.63 1.13 -1.88
CA PRO A 10 -7.72 0.70 -2.75
C PRO A 10 -8.70 -0.22 -1.98
N LEU A 11 -9.49 0.36 -1.09
CA LEU A 11 -10.47 -0.36 -0.27
C LEU A 11 -11.85 -0.34 -0.93
N ASN A 12 -12.55 -1.48 -0.89
CA ASN A 12 -13.98 -1.55 -1.18
C ASN A 12 -14.83 -1.11 0.03
N ASP A 13 -16.13 -0.95 -0.17
CA ASP A 13 -17.03 -0.46 0.88
C ASP A 13 -17.08 -1.37 2.12
N ALA A 14 -16.97 -2.69 1.93
CA ALA A 14 -16.93 -3.63 3.06
C ALA A 14 -15.66 -3.45 3.91
N HIS A 15 -14.50 -3.22 3.26
CA HIS A 15 -13.24 -2.94 3.98
C HIS A 15 -13.30 -1.61 4.72
N ARG A 16 -13.89 -0.56 4.10
CA ARG A 16 -14.08 0.75 4.75
C ARG A 16 -14.95 0.62 5.98
N ALA A 17 -16.12 -0.01 5.84
CA ALA A 17 -17.04 -0.23 6.95
C ALA A 17 -16.41 -1.05 8.09
N ALA A 18 -15.61 -2.09 7.76
CA ALA A 18 -14.91 -2.88 8.77
C ALA A 18 -13.85 -2.06 9.52
N LEU A 19 -13.13 -1.19 8.79
CA LEU A 19 -12.12 -0.31 9.40
C LEU A 19 -12.77 0.71 10.34
N GLU A 20 -13.83 1.40 9.91
CA GLU A 20 -14.59 2.36 10.72
C GLU A 20 -15.21 1.69 11.95
N ALA A 21 -15.76 0.48 11.80
CA ALA A 21 -16.34 -0.27 12.90
C ALA A 21 -15.30 -0.75 13.94
N SER A 22 -14.04 -0.92 13.55
CA SER A 22 -12.98 -1.38 14.45
C SER A 22 -12.55 -0.33 15.47
N VAL A 23 -12.68 0.95 15.13
CA VAL A 23 -12.32 2.10 15.98
C VAL A 23 -13.33 3.24 15.77
N PRO A 24 -14.56 3.08 16.26
CA PRO A 24 -15.68 3.99 15.96
C PRO A 24 -15.48 5.42 16.50
N GLU A 25 -14.54 5.61 17.41
CA GLU A 25 -14.17 6.91 17.95
C GLU A 25 -13.19 7.69 17.05
N PHE A 26 -12.68 7.10 15.95
CA PHE A 26 -11.77 7.77 15.03
C PHE A 26 -12.54 8.36 13.84
N GLU A 27 -12.03 9.46 13.30
CA GLU A 27 -12.58 10.09 12.10
C GLU A 27 -11.76 9.66 10.88
N PHE A 28 -12.44 9.14 9.86
CA PHE A 28 -11.80 8.61 8.65
C PHE A 28 -12.05 9.50 7.45
N ARG A 29 -11.01 9.69 6.61
CA ARG A 29 -11.11 10.18 5.24
C ARG A 29 -10.45 9.17 4.30
N PHE A 30 -11.08 8.93 3.16
CA PHE A 30 -10.61 7.95 2.17
C PHE A 30 -10.30 8.69 0.87
N ASN A 31 -9.04 8.63 0.45
CA ASN A 31 -8.62 9.14 -0.86
C ASN A 31 -8.23 7.96 -1.76
N ALA A 32 -8.43 8.11 -3.07
CA ALA A 32 -7.84 7.21 -4.04
C ALA A 32 -6.31 7.42 -4.09
N LEU A 33 -5.56 6.36 -4.40
CA LEU A 33 -4.09 6.42 -4.39
C LEU A 33 -3.51 7.42 -5.41
N ASP A 34 -4.22 7.60 -6.51
CA ASP A 34 -3.90 8.53 -7.61
C ASP A 34 -4.55 9.92 -7.46
N ASP A 35 -5.37 10.11 -6.43
CA ASP A 35 -6.07 11.37 -6.15
C ASP A 35 -6.05 11.70 -4.65
N VAL A 36 -4.85 11.91 -4.10
CA VAL A 36 -4.64 12.26 -2.71
C VAL A 36 -4.74 13.78 -2.52
N HIS A 37 -5.61 14.21 -1.63
CA HIS A 37 -5.83 15.63 -1.36
C HIS A 37 -4.85 16.13 -0.28
N ALA A 38 -4.16 17.22 -0.58
CA ALA A 38 -3.16 17.79 0.33
C ALA A 38 -3.77 18.26 1.68
N GLU A 39 -5.01 18.74 1.68
CA GLU A 39 -5.74 19.14 2.88
C GLU A 39 -6.02 17.95 3.82
N ASP A 40 -6.33 16.77 3.25
CA ASP A 40 -6.56 15.55 4.02
C ASP A 40 -5.27 15.03 4.62
N VAL A 41 -4.15 15.13 3.89
CA VAL A 41 -2.83 14.79 4.44
C VAL A 41 -2.47 15.70 5.60
N LEU A 42 -2.71 17.01 5.47
CA LEU A 42 -2.44 17.99 6.55
C LEU A 42 -3.38 17.85 7.75
N TRP A 43 -4.58 17.32 7.54
CA TRP A 43 -5.57 17.10 8.58
C TRP A 43 -5.28 15.86 9.44
N ALA A 44 -4.56 14.85 8.89
CA ALA A 44 -4.42 13.53 9.49
C ALA A 44 -3.40 13.47 10.62
N ASP A 45 -3.75 12.75 11.69
CA ASP A 45 -2.82 12.28 12.74
C ASP A 45 -2.21 10.92 12.37
N ILE A 46 -2.96 10.10 11.62
CA ILE A 46 -2.57 8.76 11.16
C ILE A 46 -2.75 8.68 9.65
N VAL A 47 -1.78 8.13 8.95
CA VAL A 47 -1.86 7.90 7.49
C VAL A 47 -1.65 6.42 7.18
N LEU A 48 -2.64 5.81 6.52
CA LEU A 48 -2.59 4.44 6.02
C LEU A 48 -2.46 4.45 4.49
N GLY A 49 -1.34 3.99 3.98
CA GLY A 49 -1.03 3.97 2.55
C GLY A 49 -0.01 5.02 2.13
N ASN A 50 0.44 4.90 0.88
CA ASN A 50 1.58 5.67 0.36
C ASN A 50 1.14 7.01 -0.24
N ALA A 51 0.68 7.95 0.58
CA ALA A 51 0.45 9.32 0.13
C ALA A 51 1.76 9.97 -0.37
N PRO A 52 1.70 10.93 -1.33
CA PRO A 52 2.90 11.55 -1.91
C PRO A 52 3.82 12.15 -0.84
N VAL A 53 5.12 11.84 -0.93
CA VAL A 53 6.16 12.33 0.01
C VAL A 53 6.14 13.87 0.13
N SER A 54 5.92 14.56 -1.00
CA SER A 54 5.83 16.04 -1.04
C SER A 54 4.66 16.62 -0.24
N MET A 55 3.61 15.82 -0.02
CA MET A 55 2.48 16.20 0.83
C MET A 55 2.73 15.81 2.29
N ILE A 56 3.19 14.57 2.52
CA ILE A 56 3.53 14.03 3.85
C ILE A 56 4.54 14.94 4.57
N SER A 57 5.57 15.40 3.88
CA SER A 57 6.62 16.26 4.47
C SER A 57 6.13 17.60 4.99
N LYS A 58 4.94 18.02 4.59
CA LYS A 58 4.31 19.27 5.08
C LYS A 58 3.52 19.08 6.37
N ASN A 59 3.08 17.85 6.66
CA ASN A 59 2.39 17.55 7.91
C ASN A 59 3.42 17.27 9.02
N LYS A 60 3.42 18.08 10.09
CA LYS A 60 4.39 17.99 11.18
C LYS A 60 3.83 17.34 12.45
N HIS A 61 2.61 16.80 12.38
CA HIS A 61 1.94 16.19 13.53
C HIS A 61 1.47 14.74 13.29
N ILE A 62 1.86 14.10 12.18
CA ILE A 62 1.59 12.68 11.95
C ILE A 62 2.23 11.87 13.08
N GLU A 63 1.43 11.08 13.77
CA GLU A 63 1.86 10.22 14.87
C GLU A 63 2.15 8.79 14.41
N TRP A 64 1.44 8.32 13.38
CA TRP A 64 1.63 7.00 12.82
C TRP A 64 1.47 7.01 11.30
N PHE A 65 2.46 6.45 10.63
CA PHE A 65 2.46 6.23 9.18
C PHE A 65 2.60 4.73 8.89
N GLN A 66 1.57 4.13 8.27
CA GLN A 66 1.59 2.76 7.77
C GLN A 66 1.81 2.75 6.27
N SER A 67 2.98 2.32 5.81
CA SER A 67 3.24 2.10 4.38
C SER A 67 2.53 0.85 3.88
N ASN A 68 1.94 0.90 2.68
CA ASN A 68 1.40 -0.26 1.99
C ASN A 68 2.46 -1.03 1.16
N SER A 69 3.71 -0.60 1.20
CA SER A 69 4.86 -1.28 0.60
C SER A 69 5.80 -1.84 1.66
N ALA A 70 6.64 -2.80 1.28
CA ALA A 70 7.65 -3.36 2.17
C ALA A 70 8.83 -2.39 2.41
N GLY A 71 9.14 -1.51 1.44
CA GLY A 71 10.24 -0.54 1.52
C GLY A 71 9.71 0.89 1.73
N PRO A 72 9.74 1.43 2.97
CA PRO A 72 9.31 2.79 3.27
C PRO A 72 10.42 3.85 3.09
N ASP A 73 11.53 3.52 2.40
CA ASP A 73 12.77 4.33 2.36
C ASP A 73 12.55 5.80 1.99
N ALA A 74 11.60 6.08 1.09
CA ALA A 74 11.30 7.45 0.68
C ALA A 74 10.75 8.31 1.83
N TYR A 75 10.03 7.69 2.77
CA TYR A 75 9.41 8.34 3.92
C TYR A 75 10.35 8.47 5.11
N LEU A 76 11.40 7.63 5.19
CA LEU A 76 12.38 7.63 6.27
C LEU A 76 13.49 8.68 6.07
N LYS A 77 13.47 9.43 4.98
CA LYS A 77 14.42 10.51 4.74
C LYS A 77 14.22 11.62 5.77
N PRO A 78 15.33 12.27 6.24
CA PRO A 78 15.25 13.37 7.19
C PRO A 78 14.27 14.46 6.74
N GLY A 79 13.41 14.90 7.65
CA GLY A 79 12.42 15.96 7.43
C GLY A 79 11.15 15.57 6.69
N VAL A 80 10.99 14.31 6.27
CA VAL A 80 9.75 13.82 5.65
C VAL A 80 8.68 13.56 6.69
N LEU A 81 8.94 12.67 7.64
CA LEU A 81 8.05 12.41 8.77
C LEU A 81 8.56 13.13 10.04
N PRO A 82 7.67 13.44 11.00
CA PRO A 82 8.09 13.88 12.32
C PRO A 82 9.02 12.87 13.01
N GLU A 83 9.97 13.31 13.81
CA GLU A 83 10.91 12.43 14.51
C GLU A 83 10.25 11.41 15.44
N ASN A 84 9.11 11.77 16.02
CA ASN A 84 8.33 10.91 16.91
C ASN A 84 7.28 10.07 16.18
N CYS A 85 7.20 10.12 14.85
CA CYS A 85 6.23 9.36 14.08
C CYS A 85 6.55 7.87 14.14
N MET A 86 5.57 7.06 14.54
CA MET A 86 5.67 5.61 14.41
C MET A 86 5.57 5.24 12.93
N VAL A 87 6.51 4.46 12.43
CA VAL A 87 6.49 3.97 11.03
C VAL A 87 6.38 2.46 11.01
N THR A 88 5.38 1.97 10.32
CA THR A 88 5.17 0.54 10.05
C THR A 88 5.03 0.30 8.54
N ASN A 89 5.26 -0.93 8.10
CA ASN A 89 5.24 -1.28 6.69
C ASN A 89 4.58 -2.65 6.43
N ALA A 90 4.48 -3.03 5.16
CA ALA A 90 3.87 -4.29 4.72
C ALA A 90 4.90 -5.42 4.51
N THR A 91 6.02 -5.43 5.24
CA THR A 91 7.03 -6.50 5.17
C THR A 91 6.37 -7.86 5.46
N GLY A 92 6.65 -8.84 4.59
CA GLY A 92 6.10 -10.20 4.67
C GLY A 92 4.79 -10.41 3.92
N ALA A 93 4.04 -9.35 3.59
CA ALA A 93 2.73 -9.47 2.93
C ALA A 93 2.81 -10.06 1.51
N TYR A 94 3.90 -9.83 0.81
CA TYR A 94 4.04 -10.17 -0.62
C TYR A 94 4.92 -11.41 -0.90
N GLY A 95 5.67 -11.87 0.10
CA GLY A 95 6.73 -12.87 -0.11
C GLY A 95 6.24 -14.16 -0.74
N LEU A 96 5.13 -14.71 -0.25
CA LEU A 96 4.56 -15.96 -0.76
C LEU A 96 4.12 -15.81 -2.23
N ALA A 97 3.28 -14.82 -2.52
CA ALA A 97 2.74 -14.62 -3.87
C ALA A 97 3.84 -14.35 -4.90
N ILE A 98 4.85 -13.56 -4.54
CA ILE A 98 5.98 -13.26 -5.43
C ILE A 98 6.82 -14.53 -5.67
N SER A 99 7.14 -15.30 -4.63
CA SER A 99 7.96 -16.51 -4.78
C SER A 99 7.27 -17.60 -5.60
N GLU A 100 5.98 -17.80 -5.41
CA GLU A 100 5.17 -18.73 -6.21
C GLU A 100 5.13 -18.31 -7.67
N TRP A 101 4.91 -17.00 -7.93
CA TRP A 101 4.91 -16.48 -9.29
C TRP A 101 6.27 -16.63 -9.98
N MET A 102 7.37 -16.30 -9.28
CA MET A 102 8.72 -16.47 -9.80
C MET A 102 9.01 -17.92 -10.14
N LEU A 103 8.64 -18.86 -9.26
CA LEU A 103 8.84 -20.29 -9.49
C LEU A 103 8.01 -20.78 -10.68
N ALA A 104 6.75 -20.36 -10.78
CA ALA A 104 5.88 -20.71 -11.89
C ALA A 104 6.43 -20.20 -13.24
N MET A 105 6.90 -18.95 -13.30
CA MET A 105 7.50 -18.37 -14.50
C MET A 105 8.80 -19.06 -14.87
N TRP A 106 9.67 -19.34 -13.89
CA TRP A 106 10.93 -20.03 -14.11
C TRP A 106 10.71 -21.43 -14.69
N LEU A 107 9.82 -22.23 -14.08
CA LEU A 107 9.46 -23.56 -14.60
C LEU A 107 8.79 -23.48 -15.97
N GLY A 108 7.92 -22.48 -16.19
CA GLY A 108 7.29 -22.26 -17.49
C GLY A 108 8.29 -22.02 -18.61
N ILE A 109 9.32 -21.23 -18.35
CA ILE A 109 10.39 -20.95 -19.30
C ILE A 109 11.27 -22.21 -19.51
N GLN A 110 11.70 -22.85 -18.42
CA GLN A 110 12.57 -24.06 -18.50
C GLN A 110 11.93 -25.25 -19.21
N LYS A 111 10.60 -25.33 -19.19
CA LYS A 111 9.82 -26.41 -19.80
C LYS A 111 9.18 -26.02 -21.14
N ASP A 112 9.53 -24.88 -21.71
CA ASP A 112 8.97 -24.38 -22.96
C ASP A 112 7.43 -24.32 -22.99
N MET A 113 6.78 -24.15 -21.82
CA MET A 113 5.32 -24.20 -21.71
C MET A 113 4.63 -23.17 -22.59
N PHE A 114 5.20 -21.99 -22.75
CA PHE A 114 4.65 -20.94 -23.61
C PHE A 114 4.71 -21.31 -25.09
N LEU A 115 5.80 -21.94 -25.51
CA LEU A 115 5.96 -22.45 -26.87
C LEU A 115 4.96 -23.59 -27.17
N TYR A 116 4.78 -24.52 -26.24
CA TYR A 116 3.78 -25.58 -26.39
C TYR A 116 2.36 -25.04 -26.47
N ARG A 117 2.02 -24.06 -25.63
CA ARG A 117 0.72 -23.39 -25.71
C ARG A 117 0.49 -22.75 -27.09
N ASP A 118 1.50 -22.04 -27.61
CA ASP A 118 1.37 -21.35 -28.89
C ASP A 118 1.24 -22.33 -30.05
N ARG A 119 1.99 -23.44 -30.05
CA ARG A 119 1.86 -24.53 -31.01
C ARG A 119 0.49 -25.20 -30.94
N GLN A 120 -0.03 -25.45 -29.74
CA GLN A 120 -1.36 -26.00 -29.53
C GLN A 120 -2.44 -25.08 -30.11
N ASN A 121 -2.35 -23.79 -29.90
CA ASN A 121 -3.28 -22.81 -30.47
C ASN A 121 -3.23 -22.78 -31.99
N GLN A 122 -2.05 -23.01 -32.58
CA GLN A 122 -1.87 -23.12 -34.03
C GLN A 122 -2.18 -24.53 -34.57
N ARG A 123 -2.57 -25.46 -33.72
CA ARG A 123 -2.80 -26.89 -34.07
C ARG A 123 -1.60 -27.55 -34.76
N GLN A 124 -0.40 -27.14 -34.35
CA GLN A 124 0.85 -27.78 -34.77
C GLN A 124 1.23 -28.85 -33.74
N GLY A 125 1.29 -30.11 -34.16
CA GLY A 125 1.74 -31.23 -33.36
C GLY A 125 3.26 -31.33 -33.27
#